data_d3e49730760036b6f9cf068f33cf7f12
#
_entry.id   d3e49730760036b6f9cf068f33cf7f12
#
_cell.length_a   1.000
_cell.length_b   1.000
_cell.length_c   1.000
_cell.angle_alpha   90.00
_cell.angle_beta   90.00
_cell.angle_gamma   90.00
#
_symmetry.space_group_name_H-M   'P 1'
#
loop_
_entity.id
_entity.type
_entity.pdbx_description
1 polymer ?
#
loop_
_entity_poly.entity_id
_entity_poly.type
_entity_poly.pdbx_seq_one_letter_code
_entity_poly.pdbx_strand_id
1 'polypeptide(L)'
;MKEEFFIDFVDTEWCFRALGKGYRIYVSGNAIMKHSIGDETIQLFNFKIPVHSGFRRYYRIRNLFFMWKMPYIPRKLTAKLMVSNLFHQFLLFLLKDNKADYIKYYYKAVLDGIKQSKNYQV
;
A
#
# COMPACT_ATOMS: atom_id res chain seq x y z
N MET A 1 -15.55 2.94 5.54
CA MET A 1 -14.09 2.88 5.29
C MET A 1 -13.49 4.24 5.62
N LYS A 2 -12.19 4.31 5.88
CA LYS A 2 -11.53 5.61 6.14
C LYS A 2 -11.26 6.29 4.79
N GLU A 3 -11.88 7.43 4.55
CA GLU A 3 -11.82 8.16 3.27
C GLU A 3 -10.40 8.66 2.95
N GLU A 4 -9.63 8.97 3.98
CA GLU A 4 -8.26 9.46 3.85
C GLU A 4 -7.32 8.48 3.11
N PHE A 5 -7.64 7.18 3.14
CA PHE A 5 -6.87 6.18 2.41
C PHE A 5 -7.04 6.29 0.89
N PHE A 6 -8.23 6.68 0.43
CA PHE A 6 -8.61 6.81 -0.97
C PHE A 6 -8.45 5.50 -1.78
N ILE A 7 -7.24 4.98 -1.89
CA ILE A 7 -6.91 3.73 -2.59
C ILE A 7 -5.71 3.04 -1.91
N ASP A 8 -5.62 1.73 -2.03
CA ASP A 8 -4.63 0.85 -1.41
C ASP A 8 -4.71 0.80 0.13
N PHE A 9 -4.68 -0.40 0.67
CA PHE A 9 -4.79 -0.73 2.10
C PHE A 9 -6.12 -0.37 2.77
N VAL A 10 -7.12 0.08 2.03
CA VAL A 10 -8.46 0.42 2.54
C VAL A 10 -9.09 -0.81 3.20
N ASP A 11 -9.10 -1.94 2.48
CA ASP A 11 -9.66 -3.21 2.96
C ASP A 11 -8.80 -3.80 4.08
N THR A 12 -7.48 -3.65 3.97
CA THR A 12 -6.53 -4.11 5.00
C THR A 12 -6.77 -3.37 6.32
N GLU A 13 -6.90 -2.05 6.28
CA GLU A 13 -7.21 -1.24 7.45
C GLU A 13 -8.55 -1.66 8.05
N TRP A 14 -9.58 -1.77 7.19
CA TRP A 14 -10.92 -2.14 7.63
C TRP A 14 -10.95 -3.49 8.34
N CYS A 15 -10.27 -4.49 7.78
CA CYS A 15 -10.17 -5.82 8.38
C CYS A 15 -9.51 -5.78 9.77
N PHE A 16 -8.38 -5.10 9.91
CA PHE A 16 -7.70 -4.99 11.20
C PHE A 16 -8.53 -4.21 12.23
N ARG A 17 -9.21 -3.17 11.81
CA ARG A 17 -10.11 -2.41 12.69
C ARG A 17 -11.31 -3.25 13.14
N ALA A 18 -11.89 -4.04 12.26
CA ALA A 18 -12.97 -4.96 12.59
C ALA A 18 -12.50 -6.02 13.62
N LEU A 19 -11.36 -6.63 13.37
CA LEU A 19 -10.74 -7.60 14.29
C LEU A 19 -10.43 -6.96 15.65
N GLY A 20 -9.88 -5.73 15.66
CA GLY A 20 -9.58 -4.98 16.88
C GLY A 20 -10.83 -4.61 17.70
N LYS A 21 -12.01 -4.59 17.06
CA LYS A 21 -13.31 -4.41 17.73
C LYS A 21 -13.99 -5.74 18.12
N GLY A 22 -13.30 -6.88 17.96
CA GLY A 22 -13.82 -8.19 18.31
C GLY A 22 -14.71 -8.85 17.26
N TYR A 23 -14.85 -8.26 16.06
CA TYR A 23 -15.57 -8.90 14.95
C TYR A 23 -14.72 -10.03 14.35
N ARG A 24 -15.40 -11.04 13.82
CA ARG A 24 -14.77 -12.13 13.07
C ARG A 24 -14.92 -11.88 11.57
N ILE A 25 -13.88 -12.21 10.82
CA ILE A 25 -13.88 -12.14 9.35
C ILE A 25 -13.94 -13.56 8.82
N TYR A 26 -14.93 -13.83 7.98
CA TYR A 26 -15.12 -15.12 7.35
C TYR A 26 -14.83 -15.02 5.85
N VAL A 27 -14.16 -16.03 5.33
CA VAL A 27 -13.92 -16.18 3.89
C VAL A 27 -14.82 -17.29 3.38
N SER A 28 -15.63 -17.00 2.36
CA SER A 28 -16.47 -18.00 1.72
C SER A 28 -15.64 -18.83 0.73
N GLY A 29 -15.57 -20.15 0.95
CA GLY A 29 -14.90 -21.06 0.01
C GLY A 29 -15.64 -21.25 -1.32
N ASN A 30 -16.93 -20.93 -1.36
CA ASN A 30 -17.77 -21.10 -2.54
C ASN A 30 -17.90 -19.83 -3.39
N ALA A 31 -17.45 -18.69 -2.89
CA ALA A 31 -17.49 -17.43 -3.63
C ALA A 31 -16.21 -17.24 -4.46
N ILE A 32 -16.36 -17.27 -5.76
CA ILE A 32 -15.26 -17.06 -6.71
C ILE A 32 -15.38 -15.66 -7.31
N MET A 33 -14.39 -14.82 -7.07
CA MET A 33 -14.28 -13.50 -7.67
C MET A 33 -13.13 -13.50 -8.68
N LYS A 34 -13.44 -13.20 -9.94
CA LYS A 34 -12.41 -12.95 -10.96
C LYS A 34 -11.98 -11.49 -10.87
N HIS A 35 -10.74 -11.25 -10.53
CA HIS A 35 -10.20 -9.90 -10.38
C HIS A 35 -8.85 -9.77 -11.09
N SER A 36 -8.68 -8.71 -11.89
CA SER A 36 -7.40 -8.35 -12.49
C SER A 36 -6.62 -7.47 -11.53
N ILE A 37 -5.37 -7.83 -11.28
CA ILE A 37 -4.49 -7.08 -10.36
C ILE A 37 -3.42 -6.36 -11.18
N GLY A 38 -3.37 -5.04 -11.00
CA GLY A 38 -2.33 -4.17 -11.59
C GLY A 38 -2.70 -3.61 -12.96
N ASP A 39 -2.09 -2.48 -13.27
CA ASP A 39 -2.26 -1.78 -14.56
C ASP A 39 -1.32 -2.39 -15.61
N GLU A 40 -0.12 -2.80 -15.17
CA GLU A 40 0.92 -3.44 -15.98
C GLU A 40 1.66 -4.50 -15.17
N THR A 41 2.37 -5.38 -15.86
CA THR A 41 3.22 -6.40 -15.23
C THR A 41 4.59 -6.38 -15.89
N ILE A 42 5.65 -6.24 -15.09
CA ILE A 42 7.03 -6.46 -15.55
C ILE A 42 7.40 -7.91 -15.25
N GLN A 43 7.89 -8.59 -16.25
CA GLN A 43 8.45 -9.93 -16.07
C GLN A 43 9.96 -9.81 -15.81
N LEU A 44 10.37 -10.24 -14.62
CA LEU A 44 11.77 -10.32 -14.22
C LEU A 44 12.10 -11.79 -13.94
N PHE A 45 12.85 -12.43 -14.83
CA PHE A 45 13.04 -13.88 -14.82
C PHE A 45 11.69 -14.63 -14.75
N ASN A 46 11.49 -15.44 -13.73
CA ASN A 46 10.26 -16.20 -13.51
C ASN A 46 9.21 -15.45 -12.66
N PHE A 47 9.49 -14.20 -12.26
CA PHE A 47 8.60 -13.42 -11.41
C PHE A 47 7.82 -12.38 -12.21
N LYS A 48 6.51 -12.30 -11.97
CA LYS A 48 5.65 -11.25 -12.49
C LYS A 48 5.49 -10.17 -11.42
N ILE A 49 6.03 -8.99 -11.68
CA ILE A 49 5.99 -7.84 -10.77
C ILE A 49 4.87 -6.91 -11.23
N PRO A 50 3.77 -6.77 -10.46
CA PRO A 50 2.72 -5.83 -10.81
C PRO A 50 3.22 -4.40 -10.66
N VAL A 51 3.01 -3.60 -11.69
CA VAL A 51 3.39 -2.18 -11.72
C VAL A 51 2.13 -1.33 -11.65
N HIS A 52 2.14 -0.36 -10.77
CA HIS A 52 1.10 0.64 -10.66
C HIS A 52 1.64 2.00 -11.08
N SER A 53 0.74 2.88 -11.55
CA SER A 53 1.07 4.27 -11.86
C SER A 53 1.73 4.99 -10.67
N GLY A 54 2.51 6.03 -10.94
CA GLY A 54 3.12 6.86 -9.89
C GLY A 54 2.07 7.44 -8.93
N PHE A 55 0.91 7.83 -9.47
CA PHE A 55 -0.23 8.32 -8.69
C PHE A 55 -0.73 7.28 -7.67
N ARG A 56 -0.96 6.03 -8.08
CA ARG A 56 -1.40 4.96 -7.18
C ARG A 56 -0.32 4.62 -6.16
N ARG A 57 0.94 4.62 -6.57
CA ARG A 57 2.07 4.40 -5.67
C ARG A 57 2.21 5.48 -4.60
N TYR A 58 1.87 6.73 -4.92
CA TYR A 58 1.81 7.81 -3.93
C TYR A 58 0.89 7.43 -2.75
N TYR A 59 -0.35 7.03 -3.02
CA TYR A 59 -1.27 6.63 -1.95
C TYR A 59 -0.78 5.39 -1.20
N ARG A 60 -0.28 4.39 -1.93
CA ARG A 60 0.25 3.16 -1.35
C ARG A 60 1.36 3.42 -0.32
N ILE A 61 2.27 4.34 -0.60
CA ILE A 61 3.38 4.68 0.29
C ILE A 61 2.90 5.59 1.42
N ARG A 62 2.13 6.64 1.11
CA ARG A 62 1.58 7.55 2.12
C ARG A 62 0.74 6.82 3.17
N ASN A 63 -0.11 5.91 2.74
CA ASN A 63 -1.02 5.18 3.63
C ASN A 63 -0.29 4.28 4.63
N LEU A 64 0.93 3.82 4.34
CA LEU A 64 1.75 3.08 5.30
C LEU A 64 2.11 3.91 6.53
N PHE A 65 2.27 5.23 6.38
CA PHE A 65 2.51 6.12 7.52
C PHE A 65 1.26 6.25 8.41
N PHE A 66 0.07 6.23 7.82
CA PHE A 66 -1.17 6.18 8.60
C PHE A 66 -1.31 4.84 9.33
N MET A 67 -1.09 3.73 8.63
CA MET A 67 -1.13 2.38 9.22
C MET A 67 -0.16 2.24 10.40
N TRP A 68 1.02 2.87 10.31
CA TRP A 68 2.00 2.87 11.41
C TRP A 68 1.47 3.50 12.70
N LYS A 69 0.57 4.45 12.60
CA LYS A 69 -0.06 5.14 13.74
C LYS A 69 -1.23 4.36 14.35
N MET A 70 -1.79 3.40 13.62
CA MET A 70 -2.98 2.67 14.06
C MET A 70 -2.61 1.55 15.04
N PRO A 71 -3.13 1.60 16.30
CA PRO A 71 -2.73 0.64 17.34
C PRO A 71 -3.21 -0.80 17.06
N TYR A 72 -4.29 -0.94 16.29
CA TYR A 72 -4.87 -2.23 15.92
C TYR A 72 -4.16 -2.89 14.72
N ILE A 73 -3.24 -2.20 14.04
CA ILE A 73 -2.45 -2.77 12.96
C ILE A 73 -1.06 -3.19 13.48
N PRO A 74 -0.65 -4.46 13.27
CA PRO A 74 0.64 -4.93 13.74
C PRO A 74 1.79 -4.13 13.11
N ARG A 75 2.62 -3.50 13.93
CA ARG A 75 3.78 -2.71 13.47
C ARG A 75 4.76 -3.52 12.62
N LYS A 76 4.93 -4.82 12.93
CA LYS A 76 5.76 -5.73 12.13
C LYS A 76 5.27 -5.86 10.70
N LEU A 77 3.95 -5.91 10.50
CA LEU A 77 3.35 -5.94 9.16
C LEU A 77 3.63 -4.65 8.42
N THR A 78 3.37 -3.49 9.05
CA THR A 78 3.59 -2.20 8.41
C THR A 78 5.07 -1.98 8.08
N ALA A 79 6.00 -2.35 8.97
CA ALA A 79 7.43 -2.29 8.70
C ALA A 79 7.82 -3.17 7.49
N LYS A 80 7.34 -4.42 7.44
CA LYS A 80 7.56 -5.31 6.30
C LYS A 80 7.05 -4.70 4.99
N LEU A 81 5.87 -4.11 5.01
CA LEU A 81 5.29 -3.44 3.83
C LEU A 81 6.09 -2.20 3.41
N MET A 82 6.60 -1.41 4.36
CA MET A 82 7.47 -0.26 4.06
C MET A 82 8.77 -0.72 3.38
N VAL A 83 9.44 -1.72 3.92
CA VAL A 83 10.67 -2.28 3.32
C VAL A 83 10.40 -2.85 1.94
N SER A 84 9.32 -3.63 1.78
CA SER A 84 8.92 -4.18 0.48
C SER A 84 8.63 -3.10 -0.56
N ASN A 85 7.97 -2.00 -0.17
CA ASN A 85 7.70 -0.88 -1.08
C ASN A 85 8.95 -0.09 -1.43
N LEU A 86 9.92 0.04 -0.51
CA LEU A 86 11.22 0.64 -0.78
C LEU A 86 12.00 -0.20 -1.81
N PHE A 87 12.05 -1.51 -1.60
CA PHE A 87 12.69 -2.42 -2.55
C PHE A 87 12.01 -2.38 -3.94
N HIS A 88 10.68 -2.40 -3.98
CA HIS A 88 9.94 -2.28 -5.23
C HIS A 88 10.19 -0.93 -5.92
N GLN A 89 10.32 0.17 -5.17
CA GLN A 89 10.70 1.47 -5.73
C GLN A 89 12.09 1.43 -6.36
N PHE A 90 13.04 0.76 -5.72
CA PHE A 90 14.39 0.58 -6.27
C PHE A 90 14.36 -0.20 -7.58
N LEU A 91 13.57 -1.29 -7.65
CA LEU A 91 13.39 -2.05 -8.90
C LEU A 91 12.77 -1.21 -10.01
N LEU A 92 11.76 -0.40 -9.72
CA LEU A 92 11.16 0.49 -10.71
C LEU A 92 12.15 1.53 -11.22
N PHE A 93 13.00 2.06 -10.34
CA PHE A 93 14.06 2.98 -10.72
C PHE A 93 15.07 2.35 -11.68
N LEU A 94 15.36 1.07 -11.53
CA LEU A 94 16.27 0.35 -12.43
C LEU A 94 15.60 -0.03 -13.77
N LEU A 95 14.33 -0.43 -13.76
CA LEU A 95 13.67 -1.12 -14.86
C LEU A 95 12.76 -0.24 -15.72
N LYS A 96 12.30 0.92 -15.21
CA LYS A 96 11.37 1.81 -15.92
C LYS A 96 12.09 3.04 -16.50
N ASP A 97 11.65 3.45 -17.69
CA ASP A 97 12.22 4.63 -18.37
C ASP A 97 11.73 5.95 -17.74
N ASN A 98 10.47 6.02 -17.29
CA ASN A 98 9.88 7.22 -16.70
C ASN A 98 10.24 7.37 -15.20
N LYS A 99 11.54 7.39 -14.90
CA LYS A 99 12.10 7.42 -13.53
C LYS A 99 11.70 8.67 -12.76
N ALA A 100 11.63 9.82 -13.44
CA ALA A 100 11.36 11.10 -12.81
C ALA A 100 9.99 11.15 -12.13
N ASP A 101 8.95 10.64 -12.78
CA ASP A 101 7.61 10.59 -12.20
C ASP A 101 7.54 9.69 -10.98
N TYR A 102 8.14 8.50 -11.05
CA TYR A 102 8.18 7.57 -9.92
C TYR A 102 8.93 8.14 -8.71
N ILE A 103 10.04 8.85 -8.94
CA ILE A 103 10.80 9.52 -7.86
C ILE A 103 9.98 10.66 -7.27
N LYS A 104 9.38 11.51 -8.11
CA LYS A 104 8.55 12.65 -7.68
C LYS A 104 7.39 12.20 -6.79
N TYR A 105 6.62 11.20 -7.23
CA TYR A 105 5.49 10.67 -6.47
C TYR A 105 5.94 9.98 -5.17
N TYR A 106 7.06 9.27 -5.20
CA TYR A 106 7.63 8.62 -4.02
C TYR A 106 8.03 9.66 -2.96
N TYR A 107 8.80 10.67 -3.37
CA TYR A 107 9.25 11.74 -2.47
C TYR A 107 8.04 12.49 -1.86
N LYS A 108 7.08 12.86 -2.69
CA LYS A 108 5.84 13.49 -2.23
C LYS A 108 5.07 12.60 -1.25
N ALA A 109 4.96 11.31 -1.54
CA ALA A 109 4.28 10.36 -0.66
C ALA A 109 4.93 10.25 0.74
N VAL A 110 6.25 10.25 0.80
CA VAL A 110 6.99 10.21 2.07
C VAL A 110 6.78 11.49 2.86
N LEU A 111 6.94 12.66 2.23
CA LEU A 111 6.74 13.95 2.89
C LEU A 111 5.29 14.12 3.41
N ASP A 112 4.31 13.85 2.55
CA ASP A 112 2.90 13.95 2.92
C ASP A 112 2.53 12.89 3.97
N GLY A 113 3.08 11.68 3.85
CA GLY A 113 2.90 10.62 4.82
C GLY A 113 3.38 11.02 6.21
N ILE A 114 4.59 11.56 6.32
CA ILE A 114 5.14 12.05 7.60
C ILE A 114 4.31 13.21 8.14
N LYS A 115 4.01 14.22 7.30
CA LYS A 115 3.27 15.43 7.71
C LYS A 115 1.85 15.09 8.14
N GLN A 116 1.11 14.38 7.31
CA GLN A 116 -0.30 14.07 7.56
C GLN A 116 -0.47 13.07 8.70
N SER A 117 0.43 12.07 8.83
CA SER A 117 0.36 11.11 9.93
C SER A 117 0.61 11.73 11.30
N LYS A 118 1.34 12.84 11.40
CA LYS A 118 1.53 13.56 12.69
C LYS A 118 0.21 14.11 13.21
N ASN A 119 -0.65 14.61 12.32
CA ASN A 119 -1.94 15.21 12.65
C ASN A 119 -3.09 14.20 12.59
N TYR A 120 -2.80 12.95 12.26
CA TYR A 120 -3.79 11.91 12.10
C TYR A 120 -4.25 11.38 13.47
N GLN A 121 -5.52 11.59 13.77
CA GLN A 121 -6.19 11.02 14.94
C GLN A 121 -6.82 9.68 14.55
N VAL A 122 -6.53 8.66 15.34
CA VAL A 122 -6.97 7.27 15.08
C VAL A 122 -8.39 7.05 15.59
#